data_87000b6315ddeadda5c00e7267952891
#
_entry.id   87000b6315ddeadda5c00e7267952891
#
_cell.length_a   1.000
_cell.length_b   1.000
_cell.length_c   1.000
_cell.angle_alpha   90.00
_cell.angle_beta   90.00
_cell.angle_gamma   90.00
#
_symmetry.space_group_name_H-M   'P 1'
#
loop_
_entity.id
_entity.type
_entity.pdbx_description
1 polymer ?
#
loop_
_entity_poly.entity_id
_entity_poly.type
_entity_poly.pdbx_seq_one_letter_code
_entity_poly.pdbx_strand_id
1 'polypeptide(L)'
;MQRTFFHRHMTTYILENMDTREYEILYIHQKDNRPFNRGAIKNIGFLIIKEKYKSNYKNITLVFNDIDTSPLCPGIFNYDTTKGIIKHFYGFKHALGGIFSIKGEDFEKAGGFPNFWSWGYEDSVFQERVLQKKLKINRDQYYPILHKNVLLLHDDVYRLVNRNEFERYSNNTNEGFKDIQNLRYEFNKEANLYDINSFNTPFAYVKEKDKQIDLRKGGIPYQDTNKMGMLFTRR
;
A
#
# COMPACT_ATOMS: atom_id res chain seq x y z
N MET A 1 -13.73 -11.00 8.35
CA MET A 1 -14.93 -10.29 7.86
C MET A 1 -14.59 -9.34 6.70
N GLN A 2 -13.69 -8.37 6.83
CA GLN A 2 -13.34 -7.39 5.78
C GLN A 2 -12.97 -8.05 4.45
N ARG A 3 -12.07 -9.06 4.42
CA ARG A 3 -11.67 -9.75 3.20
C ARG A 3 -12.84 -10.40 2.47
N THR A 4 -13.73 -11.09 3.19
CA THR A 4 -14.89 -11.76 2.58
C THR A 4 -15.84 -10.75 1.96
N PHE A 5 -16.08 -9.63 2.66
CA PHE A 5 -16.88 -8.54 2.13
C PHE A 5 -16.23 -7.93 0.90
N PHE A 6 -14.95 -7.54 1.00
CA PHE A 6 -14.19 -6.95 -0.11
C PHE A 6 -14.21 -7.86 -1.35
N HIS A 7 -13.91 -9.15 -1.16
CA HIS A 7 -13.89 -10.11 -2.26
C HIS A 7 -15.24 -10.18 -2.97
N ARG A 8 -16.32 -10.37 -2.22
CA ARG A 8 -17.67 -10.44 -2.80
C ARG A 8 -18.03 -9.12 -3.50
N HIS A 9 -17.85 -8.00 -2.86
CA HIS A 9 -18.18 -6.70 -3.43
C HIS A 9 -17.39 -6.44 -4.73
N MET A 10 -16.10 -6.72 -4.75
CA MET A 10 -15.28 -6.54 -5.94
C MET A 10 -15.69 -7.50 -7.07
N THR A 11 -15.85 -8.79 -6.79
CA THR A 11 -16.05 -9.80 -7.83
C THR A 11 -17.48 -9.89 -8.34
N THR A 12 -18.48 -9.62 -7.49
CA THR A 12 -19.91 -9.77 -7.87
C THR A 12 -20.60 -8.44 -8.18
N TYR A 13 -19.90 -7.30 -8.02
CA TYR A 13 -20.50 -6.00 -8.28
C TYR A 13 -19.54 -5.05 -9.01
N ILE A 14 -18.37 -4.76 -8.45
CA ILE A 14 -17.48 -3.74 -9.05
C ILE A 14 -16.86 -4.21 -10.39
N LEU A 15 -16.43 -5.47 -10.46
CA LEU A 15 -15.76 -6.09 -11.60
C LEU A 15 -16.65 -7.10 -12.35
N GLU A 16 -17.95 -7.09 -12.08
CA GLU A 16 -18.87 -8.12 -12.59
C GLU A 16 -18.88 -8.18 -14.13
N ASN A 17 -18.69 -7.06 -14.81
CA ASN A 17 -18.66 -6.98 -16.27
C ASN A 17 -17.25 -7.14 -16.87
N MET A 18 -16.22 -7.38 -16.04
CA MET A 18 -14.87 -7.67 -16.52
C MET A 18 -14.68 -9.17 -16.71
N ASP A 19 -14.03 -9.56 -17.80
CA ASP A 19 -13.62 -10.96 -17.98
C ASP A 19 -12.64 -11.36 -16.87
N THR A 20 -12.93 -12.46 -16.17
CA THR A 20 -12.08 -12.99 -15.08
C THR A 20 -10.68 -13.37 -15.54
N ARG A 21 -10.43 -13.47 -16.86
CA ARG A 21 -9.09 -13.66 -17.44
C ARG A 21 -8.29 -12.36 -17.52
N GLU A 22 -8.93 -11.20 -17.38
CA GLU A 22 -8.30 -9.88 -17.48
C GLU A 22 -7.79 -9.35 -16.15
N TYR A 23 -8.23 -9.93 -15.02
CA TYR A 23 -7.78 -9.50 -13.70
C TYR A 23 -7.57 -10.67 -12.73
N GLU A 24 -6.76 -10.44 -11.74
CA GLU A 24 -6.57 -11.35 -10.61
C GLU A 24 -6.50 -10.53 -9.32
N ILE A 25 -7.16 -11.00 -8.27
CA ILE A 25 -7.08 -10.41 -6.93
C ILE A 25 -6.17 -11.27 -6.07
N LEU A 26 -5.03 -10.72 -5.66
CA LEU A 26 -4.08 -11.38 -4.76
C LEU A 26 -4.25 -10.81 -3.36
N TYR A 27 -4.53 -11.66 -2.40
CA TYR A 27 -4.51 -11.32 -0.99
C TYR A 27 -3.17 -11.72 -0.39
N ILE A 28 -2.45 -10.75 0.19
CA ILE A 28 -1.14 -10.97 0.81
C ILE A 28 -1.33 -10.79 2.31
N HIS A 29 -1.19 -11.87 3.07
CA HIS A 29 -1.47 -11.92 4.49
C HIS A 29 -0.19 -12.13 5.29
N GLN A 30 0.16 -11.18 6.14
CA GLN A 30 1.25 -11.34 7.11
C GLN A 30 0.76 -12.27 8.24
N LYS A 31 1.33 -13.47 8.31
CA LYS A 31 0.89 -14.53 9.24
C LYS A 31 1.71 -14.56 10.53
N ASP A 32 2.85 -13.93 10.54
CA ASP A 32 3.69 -13.87 11.73
C ASP A 32 3.10 -12.95 12.83
N ASN A 33 3.64 -13.06 14.06
CA ASN A 33 3.13 -12.32 15.23
C ASN A 33 3.74 -10.91 15.41
N ARG A 34 4.54 -10.44 14.44
CA ARG A 34 5.11 -9.10 14.48
C ARG A 34 4.05 -8.06 14.11
N PRO A 35 4.22 -6.79 14.47
CA PRO A 35 3.36 -5.73 13.98
C PRO A 35 3.29 -5.71 12.45
N PHE A 36 2.15 -5.29 11.94
CA PHE A 36 1.90 -5.26 10.51
C PHE A 36 2.92 -4.35 9.80
N ASN A 37 3.60 -4.91 8.80
CA ASN A 37 4.53 -4.20 7.92
C ASN A 37 3.89 -4.00 6.55
N ARG A 38 3.05 -2.97 6.45
CA ARG A 38 2.23 -2.72 5.26
C ARG A 38 3.07 -2.50 4.01
N GLY A 39 4.20 -1.79 4.12
CA GLY A 39 5.12 -1.57 3.01
C GLY A 39 5.74 -2.87 2.51
N ALA A 40 6.26 -3.70 3.43
CA ALA A 40 6.84 -5.00 3.08
C ALA A 40 5.80 -5.94 2.45
N ILE A 41 4.58 -5.98 2.97
CA ILE A 41 3.51 -6.83 2.41
C ILE A 41 3.13 -6.41 0.98
N LYS A 42 3.05 -5.11 0.69
CA LYS A 42 2.87 -4.60 -0.69
C LYS A 42 4.05 -4.97 -1.60
N ASN A 43 5.28 -4.86 -1.10
CA ASN A 43 6.49 -5.26 -1.81
C ASN A 43 6.51 -6.78 -2.09
N ILE A 44 6.13 -7.61 -1.12
CA ILE A 44 6.03 -9.07 -1.28
C ILE A 44 4.97 -9.43 -2.34
N GLY A 45 3.84 -8.75 -2.34
CA GLY A 45 2.84 -8.90 -3.41
C GLY A 45 3.43 -8.66 -4.80
N PHE A 46 4.23 -7.62 -4.95
CA PHE A 46 4.96 -7.36 -6.19
C PHE A 46 5.98 -8.47 -6.52
N LEU A 47 6.74 -8.98 -5.55
CA LEU A 47 7.70 -10.07 -5.76
C LEU A 47 7.00 -11.35 -6.24
N ILE A 48 5.85 -11.69 -5.65
CA ILE A 48 5.02 -12.83 -6.07
C ILE A 48 4.54 -12.65 -7.52
N ILE A 49 4.05 -11.46 -7.88
CA ILE A 49 3.63 -11.16 -9.26
C ILE A 49 4.82 -11.27 -10.22
N LYS A 50 5.98 -10.74 -9.84
CA LYS A 50 7.19 -10.79 -10.64
C LYS A 50 7.65 -12.24 -10.87
N GLU A 51 7.54 -13.11 -9.87
CA GLU A 51 7.85 -14.54 -10.00
C GLU A 51 6.82 -15.26 -10.86
N LYS A 52 5.53 -15.01 -10.65
CA LYS A 52 4.43 -15.66 -11.36
C LYS A 52 4.40 -15.29 -12.86
N TYR A 53 4.67 -14.04 -13.19
CA TYR A 53 4.57 -13.47 -14.53
C TYR A 53 5.92 -13.00 -15.11
N LYS A 54 6.96 -13.80 -14.95
CA LYS A 54 8.38 -13.49 -15.25
C LYS A 54 8.64 -12.63 -16.49
N SER A 55 7.99 -12.94 -17.61
CA SER A 55 8.21 -12.24 -18.88
C SER A 55 7.33 -11.01 -19.06
N ASN A 56 6.23 -10.89 -18.35
CA ASN A 56 5.20 -9.87 -18.59
C ASN A 56 4.91 -8.95 -17.39
N TYR A 57 5.43 -9.21 -16.18
CA TYR A 57 5.10 -8.41 -14.98
C TYR A 57 5.29 -6.90 -15.19
N LYS A 58 6.22 -6.49 -16.06
CA LYS A 58 6.49 -5.08 -16.36
C LYS A 58 5.28 -4.36 -16.97
N ASN A 59 4.52 -5.08 -17.81
CA ASN A 59 3.34 -4.55 -18.49
C ASN A 59 2.04 -4.67 -17.69
N ILE A 60 2.05 -5.48 -16.61
CA ILE A 60 0.88 -5.67 -15.76
C ILE A 60 0.56 -4.34 -15.05
N THR A 61 -0.72 -3.98 -15.03
CA THR A 61 -1.22 -2.92 -14.17
C THR A 61 -1.43 -3.49 -12.77
N LEU A 62 -0.62 -3.04 -11.82
CA LEU A 62 -0.77 -3.35 -10.41
C LEU A 62 -1.76 -2.36 -9.79
N VAL A 63 -2.79 -2.86 -9.13
CA VAL A 63 -3.71 -2.05 -8.32
C VAL A 63 -3.46 -2.36 -6.86
N PHE A 64 -2.90 -1.41 -6.15
CA PHE A 64 -2.77 -1.49 -4.70
C PHE A 64 -4.04 -0.97 -4.07
N ASN A 65 -4.66 -1.80 -3.25
CA ASN A 65 -5.92 -1.49 -2.59
C ASN A 65 -5.88 -2.02 -1.15
N ASP A 66 -6.15 -1.15 -0.20
CA ASP A 66 -6.31 -1.57 1.19
C ASP A 66 -7.64 -2.31 1.33
N ILE A 67 -7.64 -3.42 2.06
CA ILE A 67 -8.79 -4.34 2.13
C ILE A 67 -10.02 -3.75 2.83
N ASP A 68 -9.83 -2.67 3.55
CA ASP A 68 -10.88 -1.91 4.24
C ASP A 68 -11.53 -0.83 3.36
N THR A 69 -11.05 -0.66 2.13
CA THR A 69 -11.56 0.35 1.19
C THR A 69 -11.98 -0.26 -0.13
N SER A 70 -13.07 0.23 -0.72
CA SER A 70 -13.48 -0.16 -2.08
C SER A 70 -14.34 0.93 -2.73
N PRO A 71 -14.37 1.03 -4.08
CA PRO A 71 -15.31 1.90 -4.75
C PRO A 71 -16.75 1.49 -4.41
N LEU A 72 -17.65 2.46 -4.27
CA LEU A 72 -19.05 2.19 -3.94
C LEU A 72 -19.83 1.61 -5.12
N CYS A 73 -19.51 2.03 -6.34
CA CYS A 73 -20.21 1.62 -7.56
C CYS A 73 -19.22 1.24 -8.68
N PRO A 74 -19.63 0.38 -9.63
CA PRO A 74 -18.86 0.09 -10.84
C PRO A 74 -18.58 1.36 -11.65
N GLY A 75 -17.45 1.35 -12.40
CA GLY A 75 -17.10 2.42 -13.33
C GLY A 75 -16.57 3.72 -12.70
N ILE A 76 -16.53 3.84 -11.37
CA ILE A 76 -15.98 5.03 -10.71
C ILE A 76 -14.47 5.17 -10.99
N PHE A 77 -13.75 4.05 -11.04
CA PHE A 77 -12.32 4.00 -11.29
C PHE A 77 -12.01 3.26 -12.60
N ASN A 78 -11.26 3.91 -13.46
CA ASN A 78 -10.57 3.23 -14.55
C ASN A 78 -9.15 2.89 -14.09
N TYR A 79 -8.93 1.64 -13.70
CA TYR A 79 -7.67 1.16 -13.15
C TYR A 79 -6.53 1.10 -14.17
N ASP A 80 -6.82 1.04 -15.48
CA ASP A 80 -5.79 0.97 -16.50
C ASP A 80 -4.89 2.20 -16.48
N THR A 81 -3.60 1.95 -16.55
CA THR A 81 -2.60 2.99 -16.65
C THR A 81 -1.52 2.63 -17.66
N THR A 82 -0.72 3.60 -18.02
CA THR A 82 0.39 3.47 -18.97
C THR A 82 1.71 3.73 -18.27
N LYS A 83 2.80 3.27 -18.87
CA LYS A 83 4.16 3.53 -18.40
C LYS A 83 4.39 5.02 -18.12
N GLY A 84 4.99 5.31 -16.97
CA GLY A 84 5.28 6.66 -16.53
C GLY A 84 4.12 7.38 -15.83
N ILE A 85 2.92 6.76 -15.76
CA ILE A 85 1.74 7.35 -15.14
C ILE A 85 1.23 6.44 -14.02
N ILE A 86 1.08 7.01 -12.83
CA ILE A 86 0.40 6.39 -11.71
C ILE A 86 -0.97 7.04 -11.57
N LYS A 87 -2.04 6.26 -11.47
CA LYS A 87 -3.36 6.78 -11.15
C LYS A 87 -3.63 6.62 -9.66
N HIS A 88 -3.93 7.71 -8.98
CA HIS A 88 -4.26 7.73 -7.57
C HIS A 88 -5.75 8.03 -7.40
N PHE A 89 -6.48 7.08 -6.82
CA PHE A 89 -7.95 7.12 -6.75
C PHE A 89 -8.49 7.52 -5.38
N TYR A 90 -7.82 7.10 -4.30
CA TYR A 90 -8.31 7.34 -2.94
C TYR A 90 -7.16 7.38 -1.93
N GLY A 91 -7.25 8.28 -0.94
CA GLY A 91 -6.27 8.39 0.13
C GLY A 91 -5.95 9.84 0.49
N PHE A 92 -4.76 10.06 1.05
CA PHE A 92 -4.23 11.40 1.27
C PHE A 92 -3.49 11.92 0.04
N LYS A 93 -3.66 13.18 -0.31
CA LYS A 93 -3.03 13.79 -1.50
C LYS A 93 -1.49 13.79 -1.44
N HIS A 94 -0.94 13.83 -0.22
CA HIS A 94 0.50 13.86 0.05
C HIS A 94 1.15 12.47 0.20
N ALA A 95 0.36 11.40 0.08
CA ALA A 95 0.81 10.03 0.28
C ALA A 95 0.16 9.10 -0.75
N LEU A 96 0.95 8.31 -1.45
CA LEU A 96 0.45 7.37 -2.46
C LEU A 96 0.01 6.06 -1.79
N GLY A 97 -1.15 6.12 -1.15
CA GLY A 97 -1.78 5.03 -0.40
C GLY A 97 -3.26 4.86 -0.75
N GLY A 98 -3.97 4.08 0.04
CA GLY A 98 -5.38 3.77 -0.19
C GLY A 98 -5.59 2.95 -1.46
N ILE A 99 -6.02 3.60 -2.56
CA ILE A 99 -6.24 2.94 -3.85
C ILE A 99 -5.47 3.67 -4.95
N PHE A 100 -4.56 2.97 -5.62
CA PHE A 100 -3.83 3.50 -6.77
C PHE A 100 -3.41 2.39 -7.75
N SER A 101 -3.18 2.74 -9.01
CA SER A 101 -2.65 1.83 -10.03
C SER A 101 -1.32 2.32 -10.59
N ILE A 102 -0.44 1.36 -10.93
CA ILE A 102 0.91 1.60 -11.44
C ILE A 102 1.33 0.43 -12.33
N LYS A 103 2.14 0.66 -13.38
CA LYS A 103 2.76 -0.44 -14.12
C LYS A 103 3.85 -1.14 -13.30
N GLY A 104 3.98 -2.47 -13.47
CA GLY A 104 5.00 -3.24 -12.75
C GLY A 104 6.42 -2.72 -12.97
N GLU A 105 6.76 -2.26 -14.20
CA GLU A 105 8.06 -1.64 -14.45
C GLU A 105 8.27 -0.31 -13.70
N ASP A 106 7.22 0.50 -13.54
CA ASP A 106 7.29 1.76 -12.82
C ASP A 106 7.39 1.54 -11.31
N PHE A 107 6.70 0.52 -10.78
CA PHE A 107 6.85 0.10 -9.39
C PHE A 107 8.28 -0.38 -9.11
N GLU A 108 8.83 -1.20 -10.01
CA GLU A 108 10.23 -1.65 -9.93
C GLU A 108 11.20 -0.47 -9.99
N LYS A 109 10.99 0.47 -10.92
CA LYS A 109 11.79 1.70 -11.07
C LYS A 109 11.75 2.57 -9.82
N ALA A 110 10.60 2.67 -9.15
CA ALA A 110 10.44 3.41 -7.90
C ALA A 110 11.13 2.75 -6.70
N GLY A 111 11.45 1.43 -6.78
CA GLY A 111 12.10 0.69 -5.72
C GLY A 111 11.15 0.11 -4.68
N GLY A 112 9.84 0.28 -4.85
CA GLY A 112 8.81 -0.16 -3.90
C GLY A 112 8.68 0.72 -2.67
N PHE A 113 7.91 0.23 -1.72
CA PHE A 113 7.70 0.89 -0.43
C PHE A 113 8.90 0.69 0.51
N PRO A 114 9.13 1.58 1.51
CA PRO A 114 9.99 1.24 2.64
C PRO A 114 9.33 0.14 3.48
N ASN A 115 10.16 -0.69 4.13
CA ASN A 115 9.69 -1.82 4.93
C ASN A 115 9.52 -1.40 6.41
N PHE A 116 8.65 -0.43 6.67
CA PHE A 116 8.43 0.09 8.02
C PHE A 116 7.54 -0.84 8.84
N TRP A 117 7.95 -1.10 10.07
CA TRP A 117 7.15 -1.80 11.07
C TRP A 117 6.15 -0.85 11.73
N SER A 118 4.97 -1.36 12.05
CA SER A 118 3.89 -0.56 12.59
C SER A 118 3.28 0.39 11.55
N TRP A 119 2.48 1.37 11.98
CA TRP A 119 1.68 2.19 11.09
C TRP A 119 2.37 3.51 10.72
N GLY A 120 2.32 3.85 9.43
CA GLY A 120 2.54 5.21 8.93
C GLY A 120 3.82 5.40 8.11
N TYR A 121 3.85 6.50 7.38
CA TYR A 121 4.94 7.06 6.57
C TYR A 121 5.29 6.33 5.27
N GLU A 122 4.99 5.04 5.10
CA GLU A 122 5.39 4.25 3.94
C GLU A 122 4.81 4.78 2.62
N ASP A 123 3.55 5.24 2.64
CA ASP A 123 2.87 5.78 1.47
C ASP A 123 3.44 7.16 1.06
N SER A 124 3.87 7.98 2.03
CA SER A 124 4.53 9.26 1.78
C SER A 124 5.89 9.08 1.12
N VAL A 125 6.71 8.17 1.66
CA VAL A 125 8.02 7.82 1.07
C VAL A 125 7.84 7.27 -0.34
N PHE A 126 6.86 6.41 -0.56
CA PHE A 126 6.62 5.86 -1.89
C PHE A 126 6.22 6.95 -2.90
N GLN A 127 5.39 7.91 -2.51
CA GLN A 127 5.08 9.07 -3.36
C GLN A 127 6.33 9.88 -3.71
N GLU A 128 7.20 10.16 -2.74
CA GLU A 128 8.45 10.87 -2.98
C GLU A 128 9.34 10.12 -3.98
N ARG A 129 9.49 8.81 -3.84
CA ARG A 129 10.24 7.96 -4.77
C ARG A 129 9.70 8.01 -6.20
N VAL A 130 8.39 7.92 -6.34
CA VAL A 130 7.69 8.05 -7.62
C VAL A 130 8.04 9.39 -8.30
N LEU A 131 7.94 10.49 -7.55
CA LEU A 131 8.25 11.83 -8.06
C LEU A 131 9.73 12.00 -8.40
N GLN A 132 10.66 11.50 -7.57
CA GLN A 132 12.09 11.49 -7.84
C GLN A 132 12.45 10.75 -9.13
N LYS A 133 11.70 9.68 -9.46
CA LYS A 133 11.86 8.93 -10.73
C LYS A 133 11.16 9.60 -11.91
N LYS A 134 10.64 10.84 -11.72
CA LYS A 134 9.93 11.63 -12.75
C LYS A 134 8.68 10.92 -13.29
N LEU A 135 8.06 10.06 -12.49
CA LEU A 135 6.77 9.47 -12.81
C LEU A 135 5.66 10.47 -12.49
N LYS A 136 4.60 10.48 -13.29
CA LYS A 136 3.47 11.41 -13.14
C LYS A 136 2.37 10.75 -12.31
N ILE A 137 1.79 11.50 -11.36
CA ILE A 137 0.63 11.07 -10.60
C ILE A 137 -0.61 11.77 -11.18
N ASN A 138 -1.47 10.97 -11.81
CA ASN A 138 -2.77 11.41 -12.30
C ASN A 138 -3.83 11.23 -11.19
N ARG A 139 -4.64 12.28 -10.96
CA ARG A 139 -5.69 12.34 -9.96
C ARG A 139 -7.04 12.78 -10.54
N ASP A 140 -7.30 12.53 -11.81
CA ASP A 140 -8.55 12.92 -12.47
C ASP A 140 -9.78 12.24 -11.85
N GLN A 141 -9.59 11.01 -11.34
CA GLN A 141 -10.63 10.23 -10.64
C GLN A 141 -10.32 10.07 -9.13
N TYR A 142 -9.72 11.09 -8.53
CA TYR A 142 -9.31 11.02 -7.13
C TYR A 142 -10.41 11.46 -6.16
N TYR A 143 -10.57 10.69 -5.10
CA TYR A 143 -11.44 11.01 -3.96
C TYR A 143 -10.64 11.07 -2.65
N PRO A 144 -10.84 12.12 -1.83
CA PRO A 144 -10.19 12.22 -0.52
C PRO A 144 -10.76 11.22 0.48
N ILE A 145 -10.05 11.03 1.58
CA ILE A 145 -10.51 10.21 2.71
C ILE A 145 -11.93 10.58 3.14
N LEU A 146 -12.75 9.58 3.43
CA LEU A 146 -14.17 9.67 3.79
C LEU A 146 -15.10 10.19 2.69
N HIS A 147 -14.65 10.22 1.43
CA HIS A 147 -15.55 10.60 0.34
C HIS A 147 -16.64 9.54 0.13
N LYS A 148 -17.90 10.00 -0.09
CA LYS A 148 -19.10 9.15 -0.21
C LYS A 148 -19.06 8.08 -1.31
N ASN A 149 -18.20 8.22 -2.33
CA ASN A 149 -18.07 7.28 -3.43
C ASN A 149 -17.09 6.12 -3.12
N VAL A 150 -16.46 6.15 -1.96
CA VAL A 150 -15.53 5.10 -1.53
C VAL A 150 -15.97 4.57 -0.17
N LEU A 151 -16.29 3.31 -0.12
CA LEU A 151 -16.59 2.61 1.12
C LEU A 151 -15.31 2.47 1.94
N LEU A 152 -15.39 2.80 3.23
CA LEU A 152 -14.32 2.61 4.19
C LEU A 152 -14.86 1.83 5.39
N LEU A 153 -14.32 0.64 5.62
CA LEU A 153 -14.69 -0.24 6.74
C LEU A 153 -13.68 -0.05 7.88
N HIS A 154 -14.01 0.82 8.81
CA HIS A 154 -13.21 0.97 10.03
C HIS A 154 -13.39 -0.22 10.97
N ASP A 155 -12.29 -0.80 11.42
CA ASP A 155 -12.26 -1.85 12.44
C ASP A 155 -11.69 -1.35 13.77
N ASP A 156 -10.82 -0.33 13.74
CA ASP A 156 -10.25 0.29 14.94
C ASP A 156 -9.85 1.75 14.68
N VAL A 157 -9.86 2.53 15.74
CA VAL A 157 -9.38 3.92 15.77
C VAL A 157 -7.97 4.05 16.34
N TYR A 158 -7.45 2.98 16.90
CA TYR A 158 -6.09 2.95 17.43
C TYR A 158 -5.09 2.52 16.38
N ARG A 159 -3.92 3.13 16.41
CA ARG A 159 -2.78 2.73 15.56
C ARG A 159 -1.53 2.57 16.40
N LEU A 160 -0.76 1.55 16.07
CA LEU A 160 0.56 1.34 16.64
C LEU A 160 1.59 2.04 15.77
N VAL A 161 2.31 2.99 16.32
CA VAL A 161 3.41 3.72 15.67
C VAL A 161 4.73 3.42 16.36
N ASN A 162 5.83 3.46 15.62
CA ASN A 162 7.15 3.13 16.17
C ASN A 162 8.13 4.27 15.94
N ARG A 163 8.85 4.66 16.99
CA ARG A 163 9.78 5.80 16.95
C ARG A 163 10.94 5.59 15.98
N ASN A 164 11.48 4.37 15.91
CA ASN A 164 12.57 4.07 14.99
C ASN A 164 12.14 4.23 13.53
N GLU A 165 10.89 3.84 13.20
CA GLU A 165 10.36 3.97 11.84
C GLU A 165 10.18 5.44 11.44
N PHE A 166 9.77 6.29 12.38
CA PHE A 166 9.74 7.73 12.15
C PHE A 166 11.13 8.31 11.91
N GLU A 167 12.14 7.89 12.67
CA GLU A 167 13.53 8.31 12.47
C GLU A 167 14.07 7.86 11.11
N ARG A 168 13.76 6.64 10.67
CA ARG A 168 14.09 6.14 9.34
C ARG A 168 13.41 6.93 8.23
N TYR A 169 12.14 7.27 8.41
CA TYR A 169 11.41 8.18 7.52
C TYR A 169 12.10 9.54 7.44
N SER A 170 12.45 10.13 8.58
CA SER A 170 13.12 11.44 8.66
C SER A 170 14.50 11.44 8.02
N ASN A 171 15.21 10.32 8.01
CA ASN A 171 16.54 10.13 7.43
C ASN A 171 16.52 9.62 5.98
N ASN A 172 15.37 9.64 5.30
CA ASN A 172 15.21 9.25 3.89
C ASN A 172 15.76 7.84 3.58
N THR A 173 15.24 6.82 4.22
CA THR A 173 15.62 5.43 3.97
C THR A 173 15.51 5.03 2.49
N ASN A 174 16.49 4.26 1.98
CA ASN A 174 16.52 3.76 0.61
C ASN A 174 16.08 2.31 0.46
N GLU A 175 15.74 1.63 1.55
CA GLU A 175 15.27 0.24 1.50
C GLU A 175 13.96 0.08 0.72
N GLY A 176 13.73 -1.10 0.17
CA GLY A 176 12.54 -1.41 -0.61
C GLY A 176 12.34 -2.90 -0.80
N PHE A 177 11.68 -3.30 -1.90
CA PHE A 177 11.38 -4.71 -2.15
C PHE A 177 12.63 -5.58 -2.32
N LYS A 178 13.77 -5.01 -2.75
CA LYS A 178 15.05 -5.73 -2.95
C LYS A 178 15.70 -6.15 -1.62
N ASP A 179 15.33 -5.50 -0.54
CA ASP A 179 15.92 -5.70 0.77
C ASP A 179 15.15 -6.71 1.61
N ILE A 180 14.08 -7.28 1.06
CA ILE A 180 13.34 -8.36 1.69
C ILE A 180 14.13 -9.66 1.53
N GLN A 181 14.45 -10.31 2.65
CA GLN A 181 15.25 -11.52 2.70
C GLN A 181 14.50 -12.65 3.41
N ASN A 182 14.94 -13.88 3.20
CA ASN A 182 14.40 -15.08 3.86
C ASN A 182 12.87 -15.18 3.77
N LEU A 183 12.31 -14.73 2.64
CA LEU A 183 10.88 -14.77 2.38
C LEU A 183 10.41 -16.22 2.28
N ARG A 184 9.43 -16.58 3.12
CA ARG A 184 8.73 -17.86 3.08
C ARG A 184 7.24 -17.60 3.04
N TYR A 185 6.57 -18.14 2.03
CA TYR A 185 5.12 -18.02 1.88
C TYR A 185 4.53 -19.29 1.29
N GLU A 186 3.24 -19.43 1.48
CA GLU A 186 2.44 -20.50 0.88
C GLU A 186 1.14 -19.93 0.31
N PHE A 187 0.65 -20.52 -0.77
CA PHE A 187 -0.66 -20.17 -1.32
C PHE A 187 -1.74 -21.07 -0.72
N ASN A 188 -2.61 -20.46 0.07
CA ASN A 188 -3.78 -21.13 0.63
C ASN A 188 -4.92 -21.09 -0.40
N LYS A 189 -5.18 -22.22 -1.05
CA LYS A 189 -6.20 -22.33 -2.11
C LYS A 189 -7.62 -22.11 -1.60
N GLU A 190 -7.93 -22.63 -0.41
CA GLU A 190 -9.29 -22.53 0.18
C GLU A 190 -9.63 -21.08 0.53
N ALA A 191 -8.66 -20.37 1.06
CA ALA A 191 -8.81 -18.97 1.43
C ALA A 191 -8.48 -18.00 0.27
N ASN A 192 -7.94 -18.47 -0.85
CA ASN A 192 -7.46 -17.67 -1.97
C ASN A 192 -6.54 -16.52 -1.50
N LEU A 193 -5.50 -16.86 -0.74
CA LEU A 193 -4.55 -15.86 -0.23
C LEU A 193 -3.13 -16.45 -0.12
N TYR A 194 -2.16 -15.56 -0.15
CA TYR A 194 -0.76 -15.88 0.13
C TYR A 194 -0.48 -15.61 1.60
N ASP A 195 -0.23 -16.68 2.36
CA ASP A 195 0.20 -16.62 3.77
C ASP A 195 1.72 -16.37 3.83
N ILE A 196 2.12 -15.22 4.30
CA ILE A 196 3.53 -14.87 4.49
C ILE A 196 3.96 -15.34 5.87
N ASN A 197 4.63 -16.48 5.91
CA ASN A 197 5.01 -17.14 7.15
C ASN A 197 6.22 -16.46 7.82
N SER A 198 7.16 -15.95 7.01
CA SER A 198 8.32 -15.20 7.50
C SER A 198 8.96 -14.36 6.41
N PHE A 199 9.57 -13.26 6.80
CA PHE A 199 10.48 -12.44 5.98
C PHE A 199 11.37 -11.62 6.90
N ASN A 200 12.52 -11.19 6.40
CA ASN A 200 13.41 -10.25 7.08
C ASN A 200 13.51 -8.95 6.32
N THR A 201 13.70 -7.88 7.06
CA THR A 201 14.01 -6.54 6.56
C THR A 201 15.38 -6.11 7.11
N PRO A 202 16.07 -5.14 6.50
CA PRO A 202 17.36 -4.65 6.99
C PRO A 202 17.33 -4.17 8.44
N PHE A 203 16.19 -3.67 8.87
CA PHE A 203 15.99 -3.17 10.22
C PHE A 203 14.98 -4.05 10.96
N ALA A 204 15.41 -4.59 12.09
CA ALA A 204 14.54 -5.38 12.94
C ALA A 204 13.50 -4.50 13.63
N TYR A 205 12.33 -5.07 13.87
CA TYR A 205 11.32 -4.44 14.70
C TYR A 205 11.81 -4.31 16.17
N VAL A 206 11.63 -3.12 16.74
CA VAL A 206 12.01 -2.80 18.14
C VAL A 206 10.76 -2.41 18.91
N LYS A 207 10.21 -3.36 19.65
CA LYS A 207 8.93 -3.24 20.38
C LYS A 207 8.92 -2.12 21.42
N GLU A 208 10.04 -1.87 22.08
CA GLU A 208 10.20 -0.86 23.12
C GLU A 208 10.03 0.58 22.59
N LYS A 209 10.03 0.75 21.29
CA LYS A 209 9.83 2.03 20.61
C LYS A 209 8.39 2.26 20.13
N ASP A 210 7.51 1.31 20.43
CA ASP A 210 6.10 1.42 20.08
C ASP A 210 5.35 2.42 20.95
N LYS A 211 4.38 3.06 20.31
CA LYS A 211 3.39 3.92 20.95
C LYS A 211 2.03 3.70 20.31
N GLN A 212 1.02 3.43 21.10
CA GLN A 212 -0.36 3.42 20.64
C GLN A 212 -0.91 4.85 20.58
N ILE A 213 -1.53 5.20 19.46
CA ILE A 213 -2.20 6.49 19.26
C ILE A 213 -3.68 6.28 18.95
N ASP A 214 -4.51 7.25 19.33
CA ASP A 214 -5.93 7.32 19.01
C ASP A 214 -6.15 8.36 17.92
N LEU A 215 -6.55 7.93 16.73
CA LEU A 215 -6.75 8.82 15.57
C LEU A 215 -7.81 9.90 15.80
N ARG A 216 -8.77 9.67 16.69
CA ARG A 216 -9.83 10.65 17.03
C ARG A 216 -9.28 11.86 17.78
N LYS A 217 -8.19 11.68 18.53
CA LYS A 217 -7.55 12.78 19.28
C LYS A 217 -6.77 13.73 18.37
N GLY A 218 -6.61 13.36 17.10
CA GLY A 218 -5.80 14.10 16.16
C GLY A 218 -4.32 14.15 16.56
N GLY A 219 -3.56 14.95 15.86
CA GLY A 219 -2.14 15.14 16.11
C GLY A 219 -1.27 14.17 15.35
N ILE A 220 0.01 14.49 15.34
CA ILE A 220 1.03 13.73 14.66
C ILE A 220 1.82 12.98 15.72
N PRO A 221 1.99 11.65 15.56
CA PRO A 221 2.60 10.81 16.57
C PRO A 221 3.98 11.28 17.03
N TYR A 222 4.75 11.80 16.08
CA TYR A 222 6.07 12.36 16.31
C TYR A 222 6.17 13.65 15.50
N GLN A 223 6.34 14.77 16.16
CA GLN A 223 6.56 16.06 15.50
C GLN A 223 8.05 16.22 15.19
N ASP A 224 8.38 16.31 13.91
CA ASP A 224 9.60 16.98 13.47
C ASP A 224 9.17 18.36 12.94
N THR A 225 9.27 19.37 13.77
CA THR A 225 8.83 20.73 13.48
C THR A 225 9.48 21.31 12.22
N ASN A 226 10.65 20.81 11.84
CA ASN A 226 11.39 21.31 10.68
C ASN A 226 10.93 20.72 9.33
N LYS A 227 10.45 19.48 9.29
CA LYS A 227 9.98 18.84 8.03
C LYS A 227 8.50 19.05 7.76
N MET A 228 7.69 19.25 8.77
CA MET A 228 6.25 19.42 8.63
C MET A 228 5.82 20.80 8.15
N GLY A 229 6.57 21.83 8.46
CA GLY A 229 6.36 23.17 7.90
C GLY A 229 6.42 23.19 6.37
N MET A 230 7.19 22.29 5.75
CA MET A 230 7.28 22.17 4.29
C MET A 230 6.13 21.38 3.65
N LEU A 231 5.48 20.48 4.37
CA LEU A 231 4.38 19.65 3.83
C LEU A 231 3.03 20.39 3.82
N PHE A 232 2.83 21.35 4.73
CA PHE A 232 1.58 22.11 4.83
C PHE A 232 1.62 23.50 4.14
N THR A 233 2.78 23.99 3.71
CA THR A 233 2.90 25.33 3.09
C THR A 233 2.97 25.33 1.57
N ARG A 234 2.95 24.18 0.90
CA ARG A 234 2.77 24.14 -0.56
C ARG A 234 1.29 23.96 -0.90
N ARG A 235 0.57 25.09 -0.88
CA ARG A 235 -0.72 25.26 -1.55
C ARG A 235 -0.56 25.23 -3.07
#